data_13d179eabe137feed94aa2bbff9a587d
#
_entry.id   13d179eabe137feed94aa2bbff9a587d
#
_cell.length_a   1.000
_cell.length_b   1.000
_cell.length_c   1.000
_cell.angle_alpha   90.00
_cell.angle_beta   90.00
_cell.angle_gamma   90.00
#
_symmetry.space_group_name_H-M   'P 1'
#
loop_
_entity.id
_entity.type
_entity.pdbx_description
1 polymer ?
#
loop_
_entity_poly.entity_id
_entity_poly.type
_entity_poly.pdbx_seq_one_letter_code
_entity_poly.pdbx_strand_id
1 'polypeptide(L)'
;MTTETDKKGAVAYLDLAAQMKPLRKEIDAAIARTLDNCSFCLGPDVAQFEKDFARFCNAEHCVAFNSGTSALHVGLLLLNIGPGDEVISTPSTFVATSWAISYSGAKPVYVDIDDATFNLDPARVERAITPRTKAVMPVHLYGHPANLDPLLAICRKHNLALVEDAAQAHAATYKGKVIGTFGAVSGFSFYPGKNLGAYGEGGALVTNNAAFATRARALREHGSTQRYYHDEIGFNYRMEGIQGAVLGVKLKHLDAWTKGRRRVAHRYHELLADTPLQLPHEAEYAESAWHLYVVRHPRRDELKKHLEANHVGCALHYPLPLHLQKAYAHLGYKAGDFPISEKAAKECLSLPIYPELTDEQVQRVSAVVKDFFKKS
;
A
#
# COMPACT_ATOMS: atom_id res chain seq x y z
N MET A 1 22.86 -17.42 -1.85
CA MET A 1 22.53 -16.06 -1.41
C MET A 1 23.00 -15.91 0.02
N THR A 2 24.18 -15.33 0.23
CA THR A 2 24.70 -15.00 1.56
C THR A 2 23.84 -13.89 2.12
N THR A 3 23.18 -14.14 3.24
CA THR A 3 22.39 -13.14 3.95
C THR A 3 23.31 -11.99 4.41
N GLU A 4 22.97 -10.75 4.07
CA GLU A 4 23.75 -9.54 4.41
C GLU A 4 23.95 -9.29 5.95
N THR A 5 23.44 -10.18 6.80
CA THR A 5 23.47 -10.08 8.25
C THR A 5 24.83 -10.39 8.89
N ASP A 6 25.82 -10.88 8.15
CA ASP A 6 27.11 -11.32 8.72
C ASP A 6 28.15 -10.20 8.90
N LYS A 7 27.83 -8.95 8.55
CA LYS A 7 28.72 -7.81 8.78
C LYS A 7 28.35 -7.09 10.08
N LYS A 8 29.27 -7.08 11.05
CA LYS A 8 29.11 -6.39 12.34
C LYS A 8 28.60 -4.96 12.14
N GLY A 9 27.35 -4.68 12.57
CA GLY A 9 26.70 -3.38 12.46
C GLY A 9 25.88 -3.16 11.16
N ALA A 10 25.67 -4.16 10.31
CA ALA A 10 24.76 -4.05 9.16
C ALA A 10 23.30 -3.90 9.60
N VAL A 11 22.55 -3.02 8.93
CA VAL A 11 21.10 -2.85 9.13
C VAL A 11 20.38 -3.11 7.83
N ALA A 12 19.60 -4.18 7.78
CA ALA A 12 18.81 -4.52 6.61
C ALA A 12 17.70 -3.48 6.39
N TYR A 13 17.35 -3.23 5.12
CA TYR A 13 16.21 -2.37 4.78
C TYR A 13 14.88 -2.94 5.32
N LEU A 14 14.72 -4.25 5.26
CA LEU A 14 13.60 -5.02 5.78
C LEU A 14 14.11 -6.41 6.18
N ASP A 15 13.71 -6.89 7.35
CA ASP A 15 14.08 -8.22 7.85
C ASP A 15 12.83 -9.10 8.07
N LEU A 16 12.43 -9.81 7.02
CA LEU A 16 11.30 -10.75 7.09
C LEU A 16 11.64 -11.99 7.92
N ALA A 17 12.92 -12.35 8.06
CA ALA A 17 13.33 -13.49 8.86
C ALA A 17 13.13 -13.21 10.36
N ALA A 18 13.42 -11.99 10.82
CA ALA A 18 13.15 -11.56 12.18
C ALA A 18 11.65 -11.65 12.50
N GLN A 19 10.78 -11.22 11.58
CA GLN A 19 9.33 -11.31 11.74
C GLN A 19 8.85 -12.77 11.75
N MET A 20 9.38 -13.61 10.86
CA MET A 20 8.95 -15.00 10.70
C MET A 20 9.37 -15.88 11.88
N LYS A 21 10.57 -15.68 12.41
CA LYS A 21 11.19 -16.59 13.39
C LYS A 21 10.31 -16.92 14.61
N PRO A 22 9.68 -15.95 15.30
CA PRO A 22 8.79 -16.24 16.42
C PRO A 22 7.49 -16.96 16.01
N LEU A 23 7.02 -16.80 14.77
CA LEU A 23 5.77 -17.36 14.28
C LEU A 23 5.95 -18.70 13.56
N ARG A 24 7.19 -19.16 13.38
CA ARG A 24 7.52 -20.32 12.54
C ARG A 24 6.67 -21.54 12.85
N LYS A 25 6.51 -21.89 14.12
CA LYS A 25 5.74 -23.06 14.54
C LYS A 25 4.25 -22.96 14.18
N GLU A 26 3.65 -21.79 14.38
CA GLU A 26 2.22 -21.56 14.07
C GLU A 26 1.99 -21.56 12.55
N ILE A 27 2.91 -20.95 11.81
CA ILE A 27 2.84 -20.89 10.33
C ILE A 27 3.00 -22.28 9.73
N ASP A 28 3.99 -23.07 10.18
CA ASP A 28 4.20 -24.44 9.70
C ASP A 28 2.97 -25.31 9.97
N ALA A 29 2.34 -25.20 11.14
CA ALA A 29 1.11 -25.91 11.47
C ALA A 29 -0.08 -25.48 10.60
N ALA A 30 -0.20 -24.17 10.29
CA ALA A 30 -1.25 -23.67 9.42
C ALA A 30 -1.08 -24.13 7.97
N ILE A 31 0.15 -24.13 7.44
CA ILE A 31 0.47 -24.65 6.11
C ILE A 31 0.21 -26.16 6.05
N ALA A 32 0.68 -26.93 7.03
CA ALA A 32 0.45 -28.36 7.09
C ALA A 32 -1.05 -28.70 7.02
N ARG A 33 -1.89 -28.01 7.80
CA ARG A 33 -3.34 -28.19 7.74
C ARG A 33 -3.94 -27.92 6.36
N THR A 34 -3.44 -26.90 5.64
CA THR A 34 -3.88 -26.62 4.27
C THR A 34 -3.50 -27.74 3.30
N LEU A 35 -2.29 -28.32 3.47
CA LEU A 35 -1.81 -29.45 2.68
C LEU A 35 -2.62 -30.72 2.98
N ASP A 36 -2.83 -31.05 4.26
CA ASP A 36 -3.59 -32.23 4.69
C ASP A 36 -5.04 -32.21 4.16
N ASN A 37 -5.63 -31.02 4.08
CA ASN A 37 -6.99 -30.82 3.57
C ASN A 37 -7.07 -30.64 2.06
N CYS A 38 -5.94 -30.61 1.34
CA CYS A 38 -5.86 -30.32 -0.10
C CYS A 38 -6.60 -29.02 -0.52
N SER A 39 -6.64 -28.01 0.35
CA SER A 39 -7.37 -26.75 0.14
C SER A 39 -6.49 -25.69 -0.52
N PHE A 40 -6.00 -25.96 -1.76
CA PHE A 40 -4.95 -25.17 -2.41
C PHE A 40 -5.44 -23.84 -3.02
N CYS A 41 -6.68 -23.76 -3.47
CA CYS A 41 -7.27 -22.56 -4.04
C CYS A 41 -8.49 -22.15 -3.23
N LEU A 42 -8.48 -20.92 -2.66
CA LEU A 42 -9.51 -20.51 -1.70
C LEU A 42 -9.56 -21.48 -0.51
N GLY A 43 -10.75 -21.93 -0.10
CA GLY A 43 -10.94 -22.90 0.98
C GLY A 43 -11.14 -22.26 2.35
N PRO A 44 -11.20 -23.08 3.42
CA PRO A 44 -11.58 -22.63 4.75
C PRO A 44 -10.63 -21.60 5.36
N ASP A 45 -9.31 -21.70 5.14
CA ASP A 45 -8.33 -20.76 5.69
C ASP A 45 -8.47 -19.37 5.03
N VAL A 46 -8.74 -19.31 3.72
CA VAL A 46 -9.03 -18.03 3.04
C VAL A 46 -10.35 -17.44 3.53
N ALA A 47 -11.40 -18.27 3.64
CA ALA A 47 -12.71 -17.81 4.12
C ALA A 47 -12.64 -17.29 5.56
N GLN A 48 -11.85 -17.93 6.42
CA GLN A 48 -11.62 -17.46 7.79
C GLN A 48 -10.82 -16.15 7.80
N PHE A 49 -9.78 -16.06 6.98
CA PHE A 49 -9.01 -14.82 6.85
C PHE A 49 -9.87 -13.66 6.35
N GLU A 50 -10.76 -13.88 5.36
CA GLU A 50 -11.71 -12.86 4.89
C GLU A 50 -12.56 -12.31 6.04
N LYS A 51 -13.12 -13.19 6.89
CA LYS A 51 -13.93 -12.80 8.06
C LYS A 51 -13.13 -11.98 9.08
N ASP A 52 -11.92 -12.45 9.38
CA ASP A 52 -11.07 -11.82 10.39
C ASP A 52 -10.52 -10.49 9.91
N PHE A 53 -10.16 -10.38 8.62
CA PHE A 53 -9.69 -9.12 8.04
C PHE A 53 -10.83 -8.09 7.88
N ALA A 54 -12.05 -8.52 7.50
CA ALA A 54 -13.23 -7.67 7.52
C ALA A 54 -13.46 -7.07 8.91
N ARG A 55 -13.43 -7.93 9.95
CA ARG A 55 -13.57 -7.50 11.36
C ARG A 55 -12.46 -6.52 11.75
N PHE A 56 -11.21 -6.80 11.35
CA PHE A 56 -10.07 -5.92 11.62
C PHE A 56 -10.26 -4.53 11.02
N CYS A 57 -10.76 -4.43 9.79
CA CYS A 57 -11.08 -3.18 9.11
C CYS A 57 -12.39 -2.52 9.59
N ASN A 58 -13.13 -3.16 10.52
CA ASN A 58 -14.48 -2.75 10.89
C ASN A 58 -15.42 -2.65 9.68
N ALA A 59 -15.31 -3.62 8.78
CA ALA A 59 -16.10 -3.74 7.55
C ALA A 59 -17.04 -4.94 7.61
N GLU A 60 -18.11 -4.90 6.81
CA GLU A 60 -19.06 -6.02 6.69
C GLU A 60 -18.51 -7.17 5.84
N HIS A 61 -17.74 -6.84 4.80
CA HIS A 61 -17.25 -7.81 3.83
C HIS A 61 -15.78 -7.58 3.45
N CYS A 62 -15.08 -8.69 3.34
CA CYS A 62 -13.77 -8.80 2.69
C CYS A 62 -13.82 -9.90 1.64
N VAL A 63 -13.18 -9.69 0.51
CA VAL A 63 -13.00 -10.69 -0.55
C VAL A 63 -11.50 -10.76 -0.87
N ALA A 64 -10.90 -11.91 -0.64
CA ALA A 64 -9.47 -12.13 -0.88
C ALA A 64 -9.17 -12.38 -2.36
N PHE A 65 -8.06 -11.84 -2.82
CA PHE A 65 -7.57 -11.90 -4.20
C PHE A 65 -6.11 -12.35 -4.23
N ASN A 66 -5.62 -12.72 -5.40
CA ASN A 66 -4.21 -13.06 -5.61
C ASN A 66 -3.27 -11.83 -5.60
N SER A 67 -3.77 -10.60 -5.60
CA SER A 67 -2.96 -9.39 -5.47
C SER A 67 -3.80 -8.17 -5.11
N GLY A 68 -3.16 -7.11 -4.60
CA GLY A 68 -3.80 -5.80 -4.42
C GLY A 68 -4.22 -5.17 -5.74
N THR A 69 -3.45 -5.40 -6.82
CA THR A 69 -3.81 -4.93 -8.18
C THR A 69 -5.13 -5.52 -8.64
N SER A 70 -5.33 -6.83 -8.45
CA SER A 70 -6.58 -7.51 -8.78
C SER A 70 -7.76 -6.99 -7.95
N ALA A 71 -7.52 -6.71 -6.67
CA ALA A 71 -8.53 -6.16 -5.77
C ALA A 71 -9.00 -4.76 -6.23
N LEU A 72 -8.06 -3.86 -6.56
CA LEU A 72 -8.37 -2.52 -7.08
C LEU A 72 -9.07 -2.58 -8.45
N HIS A 73 -8.58 -3.45 -9.36
CA HIS A 73 -9.21 -3.64 -10.67
C HIS A 73 -10.67 -4.08 -10.54
N VAL A 74 -10.93 -5.13 -9.75
CA VAL A 74 -12.30 -5.59 -9.50
C VAL A 74 -13.12 -4.49 -8.81
N GLY A 75 -12.54 -3.74 -7.88
CA GLY A 75 -13.20 -2.61 -7.22
C GLY A 75 -13.76 -1.58 -8.22
N LEU A 76 -13.02 -1.26 -9.27
CA LEU A 76 -13.48 -0.37 -10.34
C LEU A 76 -14.60 -0.99 -11.20
N LEU A 77 -14.48 -2.29 -11.51
CA LEU A 77 -15.53 -3.01 -12.26
C LEU A 77 -16.85 -3.10 -11.48
N LEU A 78 -16.80 -3.23 -10.14
CA LEU A 78 -18.01 -3.20 -9.30
C LEU A 78 -18.78 -1.89 -9.41
N LEU A 79 -18.05 -0.79 -9.66
CA LEU A 79 -18.61 0.55 -9.89
C LEU A 79 -18.99 0.79 -11.35
N ASN A 80 -18.92 -0.25 -12.20
CA ASN A 80 -19.15 -0.19 -13.65
C ASN A 80 -18.27 0.86 -14.34
N ILE A 81 -17.06 1.06 -13.87
CA ILE A 81 -16.06 1.96 -14.47
C ILE A 81 -15.34 1.20 -15.57
N GLY A 82 -15.31 1.79 -16.78
CA GLY A 82 -14.81 1.13 -17.98
C GLY A 82 -14.38 2.10 -19.08
N PRO A 83 -14.36 1.63 -20.34
CA PRO A 83 -13.94 2.43 -21.49
C PRO A 83 -14.73 3.73 -21.62
N GLY A 84 -14.02 4.85 -21.79
CA GLY A 84 -14.59 6.18 -21.88
C GLY A 84 -14.68 6.92 -20.55
N ASP A 85 -14.58 6.22 -19.42
CA ASP A 85 -14.60 6.83 -18.10
C ASP A 85 -13.20 7.32 -17.67
N GLU A 86 -13.18 8.23 -16.70
CA GLU A 86 -11.97 8.76 -16.10
C GLU A 86 -11.97 8.51 -14.58
N VAL A 87 -10.80 8.14 -14.04
CA VAL A 87 -10.57 8.01 -12.59
C VAL A 87 -9.43 8.93 -12.19
N ILE A 88 -9.71 9.85 -11.24
CA ILE A 88 -8.71 10.77 -10.71
C ILE A 88 -7.86 10.05 -9.67
N SER A 89 -6.53 10.14 -9.82
CA SER A 89 -5.55 9.66 -8.85
C SER A 89 -4.27 10.51 -8.91
N THR A 90 -3.15 10.04 -8.36
CA THR A 90 -1.88 10.75 -8.32
C THR A 90 -0.81 10.05 -9.15
N PRO A 91 0.15 10.79 -9.77
CA PRO A 91 1.30 10.17 -10.41
C PRO A 91 2.37 9.69 -9.41
N SER A 92 2.26 10.06 -8.11
CA SER A 92 3.17 9.65 -7.05
C SER A 92 2.61 8.45 -6.29
N THR A 93 2.70 7.27 -6.88
CA THR A 93 2.25 6.01 -6.29
C THR A 93 2.97 4.82 -6.94
N PHE A 94 2.73 3.61 -6.42
CA PHE A 94 3.08 2.39 -7.13
C PHE A 94 2.19 2.23 -8.38
N VAL A 95 2.77 1.72 -9.44
CA VAL A 95 2.11 1.67 -10.76
C VAL A 95 0.79 0.89 -10.77
N ALA A 96 0.59 -0.04 -9.81
CA ALA A 96 -0.62 -0.85 -9.71
C ALA A 96 -1.92 -0.03 -9.54
N THR A 97 -1.85 1.15 -8.88
CA THR A 97 -2.97 2.09 -8.80
C THR A 97 -3.48 2.45 -10.19
N SER A 98 -2.57 2.90 -11.07
CA SER A 98 -2.90 3.28 -12.45
C SER A 98 -3.20 2.08 -13.35
N TRP A 99 -2.52 0.94 -13.12
CA TRP A 99 -2.83 -0.29 -13.87
C TRP A 99 -4.25 -0.77 -13.61
N ALA A 100 -4.73 -0.73 -12.36
CA ALA A 100 -6.10 -1.10 -12.05
C ALA A 100 -7.11 -0.27 -12.85
N ILE A 101 -6.86 1.05 -12.98
CA ILE A 101 -7.68 1.95 -13.80
C ILE A 101 -7.59 1.56 -15.29
N SER A 102 -6.37 1.35 -15.79
CA SER A 102 -6.15 1.00 -17.20
C SER A 102 -6.74 -0.36 -17.56
N TYR A 103 -6.68 -1.35 -16.66
CA TYR A 103 -7.26 -2.69 -16.86
C TYR A 103 -8.78 -2.67 -16.93
N SER A 104 -9.46 -1.74 -16.24
CA SER A 104 -10.90 -1.56 -16.39
C SER A 104 -11.26 -0.91 -17.74
N GLY A 105 -10.28 -0.42 -18.50
CA GLY A 105 -10.50 0.34 -19.76
C GLY A 105 -10.68 1.84 -19.52
N ALA A 106 -10.71 2.30 -18.28
CA ALA A 106 -10.82 3.72 -17.95
C ALA A 106 -9.45 4.44 -18.08
N LYS A 107 -9.51 5.76 -18.16
CA LYS A 107 -8.34 6.62 -18.27
C LYS A 107 -7.94 7.13 -16.89
N PRO A 108 -6.68 6.93 -16.41
CA PRO A 108 -6.19 7.62 -15.25
C PRO A 108 -5.99 9.12 -15.54
N VAL A 109 -6.54 9.96 -14.65
CA VAL A 109 -6.35 11.42 -14.66
C VAL A 109 -5.52 11.76 -13.43
N TYR A 110 -4.34 12.32 -13.66
CA TYR A 110 -3.44 12.61 -12.55
C TYR A 110 -3.67 14.00 -11.97
N VAL A 111 -3.52 14.08 -10.66
CA VAL A 111 -3.53 15.29 -9.86
C VAL A 111 -2.31 15.23 -8.95
N ASP A 112 -1.61 16.37 -8.79
CA ASP A 112 -0.40 16.43 -7.99
C ASP A 112 -0.70 16.20 -6.50
N ILE A 113 0.35 15.89 -5.76
CA ILE A 113 0.29 15.56 -4.33
C ILE A 113 0.42 16.80 -3.44
N ASP A 114 0.01 16.65 -2.20
CA ASP A 114 0.40 17.50 -1.09
C ASP A 114 1.87 17.23 -0.70
N ASP A 115 2.68 18.27 -0.59
CA ASP A 115 4.13 18.18 -0.37
C ASP A 115 4.52 17.62 1.01
N ALA A 116 3.64 17.75 2.00
CA ALA A 116 3.89 17.28 3.36
C ALA A 116 3.56 15.79 3.54
N THR A 117 2.44 15.34 2.96
CA THR A 117 1.90 14.00 3.19
C THR A 117 2.14 13.02 2.04
N PHE A 118 2.61 13.49 0.87
CA PHE A 118 2.77 12.73 -0.38
C PHE A 118 1.46 12.16 -0.96
N ASN A 119 0.34 12.47 -0.35
CA ASN A 119 -0.97 12.00 -0.79
C ASN A 119 -1.63 12.96 -1.78
N LEU A 120 -2.64 12.49 -2.50
CA LEU A 120 -3.43 13.28 -3.43
C LEU A 120 -3.89 14.59 -2.76
N ASP A 121 -3.58 15.75 -3.37
CA ASP A 121 -3.97 17.07 -2.85
C ASP A 121 -5.45 17.34 -3.14
N PRO A 122 -6.34 17.36 -2.13
CA PRO A 122 -7.77 17.59 -2.34
C PRO A 122 -8.09 18.94 -2.99
N ALA A 123 -7.27 19.98 -2.74
CA ALA A 123 -7.47 21.31 -3.31
C ALA A 123 -7.32 21.36 -4.84
N ARG A 124 -6.71 20.33 -5.40
CA ARG A 124 -6.46 20.21 -6.85
C ARG A 124 -7.44 19.29 -7.56
N VAL A 125 -8.14 18.41 -6.83
CA VAL A 125 -9.00 17.36 -7.40
C VAL A 125 -10.15 17.96 -8.21
N GLU A 126 -10.84 18.95 -7.68
CA GLU A 126 -12.06 19.50 -8.29
C GLU A 126 -11.82 20.07 -9.69
N ARG A 127 -10.62 20.64 -9.94
CA ARG A 127 -10.24 21.19 -11.26
C ARG A 127 -10.01 20.11 -12.33
N ALA A 128 -9.76 18.88 -11.92
CA ALA A 128 -9.51 17.76 -12.81
C ALA A 128 -10.81 16.99 -13.19
N ILE A 129 -11.93 17.34 -12.58
CA ILE A 129 -13.22 16.69 -12.84
C ILE A 129 -13.75 17.09 -14.23
N THR A 130 -14.14 16.08 -14.99
CA THR A 130 -14.80 16.21 -16.29
C THR A 130 -16.15 15.45 -16.27
N PRO A 131 -17.01 15.60 -17.29
CA PRO A 131 -18.23 14.77 -17.40
C PRO A 131 -17.97 13.25 -17.48
N ARG A 132 -16.73 12.83 -17.78
CA ARG A 132 -16.33 11.43 -17.83
C ARG A 132 -15.78 10.91 -16.49
N THR A 133 -15.51 11.78 -15.54
CA THR A 133 -14.99 11.36 -14.22
C THR A 133 -16.04 10.55 -13.48
N LYS A 134 -15.69 9.35 -13.01
CA LYS A 134 -16.56 8.44 -12.26
C LYS A 134 -16.10 8.20 -10.83
N ALA A 135 -14.80 8.30 -10.59
CA ALA A 135 -14.25 8.06 -9.26
C ALA A 135 -13.03 8.93 -8.97
N VAL A 136 -12.77 9.12 -7.67
CA VAL A 136 -11.50 9.56 -7.12
C VAL A 136 -10.87 8.37 -6.39
N MET A 137 -9.62 8.05 -6.72
CA MET A 137 -8.86 6.95 -6.10
C MET A 137 -7.62 7.52 -5.40
N PRO A 138 -7.76 8.00 -4.14
CA PRO A 138 -6.63 8.35 -3.31
C PRO A 138 -5.83 7.10 -2.95
N VAL A 139 -4.52 7.30 -2.77
CA VAL A 139 -3.61 6.28 -2.25
C VAL A 139 -3.24 6.69 -0.82
N HIS A 140 -3.28 5.76 0.11
CA HIS A 140 -2.75 5.97 1.46
C HIS A 140 -1.25 5.65 1.47
N LEU A 141 -0.48 6.56 0.84
CA LEU A 141 0.91 6.30 0.48
C LEU A 141 1.81 6.20 1.71
N TYR A 142 2.74 5.25 1.69
CA TYR A 142 3.69 4.93 2.76
C TYR A 142 3.06 4.52 4.10
N GLY A 143 1.73 4.32 4.11
CA GLY A 143 0.96 4.00 5.30
C GLY A 143 0.31 5.21 5.96
N HIS A 144 0.46 6.41 5.37
CA HIS A 144 -0.20 7.63 5.83
C HIS A 144 -1.57 7.78 5.14
N PRO A 145 -2.68 7.88 5.87
CA PRO A 145 -4.00 8.14 5.29
C PRO A 145 -4.06 9.41 4.45
N ALA A 146 -4.68 9.35 3.28
CA ALA A 146 -5.04 10.55 2.54
C ALA A 146 -6.04 11.40 3.34
N ASN A 147 -6.12 12.71 3.06
CA ASN A 147 -7.10 13.57 3.70
C ASN A 147 -8.50 13.30 3.13
N LEU A 148 -9.25 12.42 3.79
CA LEU A 148 -10.48 11.84 3.25
C LEU A 148 -11.69 12.77 3.32
N ASP A 149 -11.85 13.61 4.35
CA ASP A 149 -13.04 14.46 4.49
C ASP A 149 -13.27 15.40 3.30
N PRO A 150 -12.27 16.19 2.85
CA PRO A 150 -12.44 17.02 1.66
C PRO A 150 -12.64 16.20 0.38
N LEU A 151 -11.97 15.05 0.24
CA LEU A 151 -12.18 14.15 -0.91
C LEU A 151 -13.60 13.60 -0.94
N LEU A 152 -14.12 13.15 0.20
CA LEU A 152 -15.50 12.68 0.33
C LEU A 152 -16.52 13.82 0.04
N ALA A 153 -16.23 15.05 0.47
CA ALA A 153 -17.07 16.19 0.17
C ALA A 153 -17.14 16.47 -1.34
N ILE A 154 -15.97 16.42 -2.03
CA ILE A 154 -15.90 16.57 -3.49
C ILE A 154 -16.66 15.42 -4.18
N CYS A 155 -16.44 14.19 -3.76
CA CYS A 155 -17.13 13.03 -4.32
C CYS A 155 -18.66 13.16 -4.19
N ARG A 156 -19.17 13.54 -3.04
CA ARG A 156 -20.61 13.79 -2.83
C ARG A 156 -21.14 14.92 -3.70
N LYS A 157 -20.43 16.05 -3.79
CA LYS A 157 -20.82 17.21 -4.60
C LYS A 157 -20.96 16.87 -6.09
N HIS A 158 -20.08 16.03 -6.60
CA HIS A 158 -20.00 15.68 -8.02
C HIS A 158 -20.54 14.29 -8.37
N ASN A 159 -21.19 13.62 -7.41
CA ASN A 159 -21.71 12.24 -7.56
C ASN A 159 -20.65 11.24 -8.08
N LEU A 160 -19.46 11.30 -7.50
CA LEU A 160 -18.33 10.44 -7.80
C LEU A 160 -18.17 9.36 -6.72
N ALA A 161 -17.67 8.19 -7.10
CA ALA A 161 -17.26 7.18 -6.13
C ALA A 161 -15.88 7.53 -5.54
N LEU A 162 -15.66 7.17 -4.27
CA LEU A 162 -14.33 7.11 -3.67
C LEU A 162 -13.88 5.64 -3.65
N VAL A 163 -12.67 5.37 -4.16
CA VAL A 163 -12.02 4.05 -4.13
C VAL A 163 -10.71 4.21 -3.36
N GLU A 164 -10.53 3.49 -2.26
CA GLU A 164 -9.31 3.60 -1.47
C GLU A 164 -8.23 2.63 -1.98
N ASP A 165 -7.07 3.13 -2.42
CA ASP A 165 -5.88 2.31 -2.54
C ASP A 165 -5.18 2.26 -1.17
N ALA A 166 -5.51 1.22 -0.40
CA ALA A 166 -5.00 0.96 0.94
C ALA A 166 -3.85 -0.06 0.95
N ALA A 167 -3.23 -0.34 -0.21
CA ALA A 167 -2.18 -1.34 -0.37
C ALA A 167 -0.97 -1.15 0.55
N GLN A 168 -0.80 0.02 1.15
CA GLN A 168 0.31 0.35 2.07
C GLN A 168 -0.19 0.76 3.47
N ALA A 169 -1.50 0.71 3.77
CA ALA A 169 -2.09 1.36 4.93
C ALA A 169 -2.79 0.40 5.92
N HIS A 170 -2.30 -0.85 6.02
CA HIS A 170 -2.79 -1.82 7.00
C HIS A 170 -2.65 -1.26 8.42
N ALA A 171 -3.75 -1.22 9.18
CA ALA A 171 -3.83 -0.65 10.53
C ALA A 171 -3.57 0.88 10.63
N ALA A 172 -3.55 1.61 9.52
CA ALA A 172 -3.61 3.07 9.58
C ALA A 172 -5.02 3.53 9.98
N THR A 173 -5.13 4.66 10.68
CA THR A 173 -6.43 5.24 11.02
C THR A 173 -6.55 6.69 10.54
N TYR A 174 -7.74 7.05 10.10
CA TYR A 174 -8.16 8.42 9.80
C TYR A 174 -9.18 8.85 10.83
N LYS A 175 -8.84 9.86 11.66
CA LYS A 175 -9.69 10.33 12.78
C LYS A 175 -10.19 9.18 13.67
N GLY A 176 -9.29 8.26 14.00
CA GLY A 176 -9.56 7.11 14.87
C GLY A 176 -10.30 5.94 14.22
N LYS A 177 -10.65 6.00 12.93
CA LYS A 177 -11.26 4.87 12.20
C LYS A 177 -10.22 4.23 11.29
N VAL A 178 -10.16 2.90 11.30
CA VAL A 178 -9.27 2.12 10.44
C VAL A 178 -9.60 2.39 8.96
N ILE A 179 -8.56 2.56 8.14
CA ILE A 179 -8.66 2.71 6.69
C ILE A 179 -9.29 1.46 6.06
N GLY A 180 -10.11 1.65 5.04
CA GLY A 180 -10.72 0.57 4.27
C GLY A 180 -12.24 0.62 4.17
N THR A 181 -12.91 1.55 4.88
CA THR A 181 -14.38 1.66 4.90
C THR A 181 -14.91 3.07 4.63
N PHE A 182 -14.08 3.98 4.18
CA PHE A 182 -14.49 5.36 3.87
C PHE A 182 -15.04 5.48 2.45
N GLY A 183 -14.49 4.72 1.50
CA GLY A 183 -14.94 4.67 0.12
C GLY A 183 -16.01 3.59 -0.13
N ALA A 184 -16.45 3.49 -1.38
CA ALA A 184 -17.34 2.43 -1.83
C ALA A 184 -16.67 1.05 -1.74
N VAL A 185 -15.37 1.00 -2.04
CA VAL A 185 -14.49 -0.15 -1.97
C VAL A 185 -13.08 0.27 -1.63
N SER A 186 -12.31 -0.63 -1.01
CA SER A 186 -10.88 -0.45 -0.73
C SER A 186 -10.08 -1.66 -1.16
N GLY A 187 -8.90 -1.45 -1.76
CA GLY A 187 -7.98 -2.49 -2.16
C GLY A 187 -6.76 -2.56 -1.24
N PHE A 188 -6.46 -3.73 -0.71
CA PHE A 188 -5.28 -4.04 0.10
C PHE A 188 -4.33 -4.98 -0.63
N SER A 189 -3.03 -4.85 -0.38
CA SER A 189 -2.00 -5.75 -0.90
C SER A 189 -1.36 -6.52 0.24
N PHE A 190 -1.19 -7.82 0.05
CA PHE A 190 -0.44 -8.68 0.97
C PHE A 190 0.87 -9.18 0.34
N TYR A 191 1.47 -8.40 -0.58
CA TYR A 191 2.84 -8.64 -1.05
C TYR A 191 3.77 -8.81 0.17
N PRO A 192 4.76 -9.73 0.16
CA PRO A 192 5.54 -10.12 1.34
C PRO A 192 6.13 -8.97 2.15
N GLY A 193 6.54 -7.89 1.49
CA GLY A 193 7.10 -6.70 2.15
C GLY A 193 6.07 -5.77 2.80
N LYS A 194 4.76 -6.02 2.69
CA LYS A 194 3.71 -5.20 3.32
C LYS A 194 3.65 -5.42 4.83
N ASN A 195 3.02 -4.49 5.55
CA ASN A 195 2.85 -4.57 7.01
C ASN A 195 2.15 -5.87 7.43
N LEU A 196 1.22 -6.34 6.60
CA LEU A 196 0.66 -7.68 6.63
C LEU A 196 0.99 -8.35 5.28
N GLY A 197 2.05 -9.15 5.22
CA GLY A 197 2.53 -9.81 4.01
C GLY A 197 2.28 -11.31 4.02
N ALA A 198 1.82 -11.86 2.91
CA ALA A 198 1.73 -13.28 2.62
C ALA A 198 3.14 -13.88 2.38
N TYR A 199 3.22 -15.17 2.13
CA TYR A 199 4.44 -15.86 1.69
C TYR A 199 4.38 -16.15 0.18
N GLY A 200 3.92 -15.18 -0.57
CA GLY A 200 3.71 -15.12 -1.99
C GLY A 200 2.87 -13.89 -2.31
N GLU A 201 2.05 -13.94 -3.33
CA GLU A 201 1.16 -12.87 -3.69
C GLU A 201 -0.16 -12.95 -2.92
N GLY A 202 -0.80 -11.78 -2.69
CA GLY A 202 -2.10 -11.69 -2.07
C GLY A 202 -2.64 -10.27 -2.06
N GLY A 203 -3.95 -10.17 -1.94
CA GLY A 203 -4.66 -8.91 -1.78
C GLY A 203 -6.07 -9.13 -1.26
N ALA A 204 -6.76 -8.06 -0.96
CA ALA A 204 -8.17 -8.11 -0.59
C ALA A 204 -8.91 -6.85 -1.03
N LEU A 205 -10.19 -7.01 -1.34
CA LEU A 205 -11.15 -5.93 -1.47
C LEU A 205 -12.03 -5.93 -0.22
N VAL A 206 -12.21 -4.75 0.36
CA VAL A 206 -13.07 -4.51 1.52
C VAL A 206 -14.22 -3.59 1.12
N THR A 207 -15.43 -3.89 1.58
CA THR A 207 -16.63 -3.10 1.29
C THR A 207 -17.73 -3.36 2.32
N ASN A 208 -18.63 -2.38 2.49
CA ASN A 208 -19.87 -2.55 3.27
C ASN A 208 -21.10 -2.84 2.37
N ASN A 209 -20.88 -3.05 1.07
CA ASN A 209 -21.95 -3.37 0.12
C ASN A 209 -21.98 -4.87 -0.18
N ALA A 210 -23.01 -5.56 0.28
CA ALA A 210 -23.17 -7.01 0.09
C ALA A 210 -23.25 -7.42 -1.39
N ALA A 211 -23.88 -6.60 -2.24
CA ALA A 211 -23.96 -6.86 -3.68
C ALA A 211 -22.58 -6.78 -4.33
N PHE A 212 -21.75 -5.81 -3.93
CA PHE A 212 -20.37 -5.70 -4.38
C PHE A 212 -19.55 -6.90 -3.94
N ALA A 213 -19.66 -7.33 -2.68
CA ALA A 213 -18.95 -8.51 -2.18
C ALA A 213 -19.33 -9.78 -2.94
N THR A 214 -20.61 -9.96 -3.26
CA THR A 214 -21.12 -11.11 -4.04
C THR A 214 -20.56 -11.08 -5.47
N ARG A 215 -20.66 -9.95 -6.16
CA ARG A 215 -20.13 -9.81 -7.53
C ARG A 215 -18.60 -9.91 -7.56
N ALA A 216 -17.90 -9.38 -6.55
CA ALA A 216 -16.45 -9.51 -6.43
C ALA A 216 -16.01 -10.99 -6.35
N ARG A 217 -16.74 -11.84 -5.59
CA ARG A 217 -16.48 -13.29 -5.54
C ARG A 217 -16.70 -13.95 -6.90
N ALA A 218 -17.77 -13.59 -7.62
CA ALA A 218 -18.02 -14.11 -8.96
C ALA A 218 -16.91 -13.69 -9.94
N LEU A 219 -16.56 -12.40 -10.00
CA LEU A 219 -15.48 -11.89 -10.87
C LEU A 219 -14.13 -12.55 -10.57
N ARG A 220 -13.80 -12.79 -9.30
CA ARG A 220 -12.59 -13.51 -8.87
C ARG A 220 -12.52 -14.94 -9.40
N GLU A 221 -13.67 -15.57 -9.61
CA GLU A 221 -13.83 -16.95 -10.05
C GLU A 221 -14.47 -17.05 -11.44
N HIS A 222 -13.86 -16.40 -12.42
CA HIS A 222 -14.24 -16.49 -13.83
C HIS A 222 -15.65 -15.94 -14.15
N GLY A 223 -16.21 -15.04 -13.32
CA GLY A 223 -17.57 -14.50 -13.51
C GLY A 223 -18.69 -15.50 -13.23
N SER A 224 -18.40 -16.49 -12.37
CA SER A 224 -19.32 -17.61 -12.12
C SER A 224 -19.96 -17.49 -10.74
N THR A 225 -21.29 -17.55 -10.71
CA THR A 225 -22.08 -17.68 -9.47
C THR A 225 -22.50 -19.15 -9.22
N GLN A 226 -22.53 -19.95 -10.28
CA GLN A 226 -22.74 -21.38 -10.25
C GLN A 226 -21.69 -22.09 -11.11
N ARG A 227 -21.15 -23.21 -10.63
CA ARG A 227 -20.10 -23.96 -11.31
C ARG A 227 -20.45 -24.21 -12.77
N TYR A 228 -19.53 -23.82 -13.70
CA TYR A 228 -19.63 -23.90 -15.16
C TYR A 228 -20.68 -22.97 -15.82
N TYR A 229 -21.32 -22.06 -15.04
CA TYR A 229 -22.17 -21.01 -15.59
C TYR A 229 -21.50 -19.66 -15.34
N HIS A 230 -21.28 -18.89 -16.39
CA HIS A 230 -20.52 -17.64 -16.36
C HIS A 230 -21.46 -16.49 -16.76
N ASP A 231 -21.86 -15.67 -15.80
CA ASP A 231 -22.83 -14.58 -16.03
C ASP A 231 -22.17 -13.33 -16.64
N GLU A 232 -20.85 -13.18 -16.41
CA GLU A 232 -20.03 -12.10 -16.94
C GLU A 232 -18.59 -12.58 -17.16
N ILE A 233 -17.80 -11.79 -17.92
CA ILE A 233 -16.37 -12.07 -18.07
C ILE A 233 -15.68 -11.80 -16.75
N GLY A 234 -15.14 -12.86 -16.14
CA GLY A 234 -14.41 -12.79 -14.90
C GLY A 234 -12.93 -13.14 -15.05
N PHE A 235 -12.25 -13.33 -13.92
CA PHE A 235 -10.81 -13.49 -13.86
C PHE A 235 -10.42 -14.71 -13.03
N ASN A 236 -9.20 -15.17 -13.20
CA ASN A 236 -8.58 -16.12 -12.30
C ASN A 236 -7.77 -15.35 -11.24
N TYR A 237 -8.46 -14.76 -10.26
CA TYR A 237 -7.88 -13.90 -9.25
C TYR A 237 -7.97 -14.47 -7.82
N ARG A 238 -8.14 -15.79 -7.71
CA ARG A 238 -8.25 -16.49 -6.42
C ARG A 238 -6.94 -16.38 -5.61
N MET A 239 -7.09 -16.22 -4.30
CA MET A 239 -5.99 -16.40 -3.36
C MET A 239 -5.74 -17.89 -3.12
N GLU A 240 -4.48 -18.31 -3.06
CA GLU A 240 -4.12 -19.67 -2.66
C GLU A 240 -4.41 -19.90 -1.17
N GLY A 241 -4.83 -21.14 -0.83
CA GLY A 241 -5.14 -21.55 0.54
C GLY A 241 -3.98 -21.34 1.52
N ILE A 242 -2.76 -21.61 1.08
CA ILE A 242 -1.54 -21.40 1.88
C ILE A 242 -1.39 -19.92 2.26
N GLN A 243 -1.69 -18.99 1.37
CA GLN A 243 -1.60 -17.55 1.68
C GLN A 243 -2.66 -17.15 2.71
N GLY A 244 -3.89 -17.67 2.59
CA GLY A 244 -4.94 -17.46 3.59
C GLY A 244 -4.54 -17.96 4.97
N ALA A 245 -3.93 -19.16 5.05
CA ALA A 245 -3.44 -19.75 6.28
C ALA A 245 -2.34 -18.90 6.94
N VAL A 246 -1.34 -18.47 6.16
CA VAL A 246 -0.24 -17.59 6.62
C VAL A 246 -0.77 -16.26 7.11
N LEU A 247 -1.64 -15.62 6.32
CA LEU A 247 -2.24 -14.32 6.67
C LEU A 247 -3.12 -14.40 7.90
N GLY A 248 -3.87 -15.49 8.09
CA GLY A 248 -4.67 -15.72 9.29
C GLY A 248 -3.85 -15.81 10.58
N VAL A 249 -2.64 -16.40 10.53
CA VAL A 249 -1.69 -16.38 11.65
C VAL A 249 -1.15 -14.96 11.88
N LYS A 250 -0.66 -14.32 10.83
CA LYS A 250 0.03 -13.02 10.91
C LYS A 250 -0.90 -11.87 11.30
N LEU A 251 -2.18 -11.90 10.92
CA LEU A 251 -3.15 -10.86 11.25
C LEU A 251 -3.27 -10.61 12.75
N LYS A 252 -3.15 -11.66 13.57
CA LYS A 252 -3.20 -11.56 15.05
C LYS A 252 -2.11 -10.69 15.63
N HIS A 253 -1.03 -10.46 14.89
CA HIS A 253 0.15 -9.71 15.33
C HIS A 253 0.23 -8.30 14.73
N LEU A 254 -0.68 -7.95 13.79
CA LEU A 254 -0.60 -6.71 13.02
C LEU A 254 -0.61 -5.44 13.88
N ASP A 255 -1.43 -5.40 14.94
CA ASP A 255 -1.47 -4.25 15.87
C ASP A 255 -0.14 -4.06 16.61
N ALA A 256 0.46 -5.15 17.07
CA ALA A 256 1.75 -5.11 17.76
C ALA A 256 2.86 -4.65 16.79
N TRP A 257 2.85 -5.14 15.56
CA TRP A 257 3.80 -4.72 14.53
C TRP A 257 3.63 -3.24 14.15
N THR A 258 2.39 -2.77 14.05
CA THR A 258 2.13 -1.35 13.76
C THR A 258 2.65 -0.46 14.89
N LYS A 259 2.47 -0.85 16.16
CA LYS A 259 3.07 -0.16 17.31
C LYS A 259 4.59 -0.15 17.24
N GLY A 260 5.21 -1.27 16.84
CA GLY A 260 6.66 -1.35 16.62
C GLY A 260 7.15 -0.38 15.54
N ARG A 261 6.47 -0.29 14.41
CA ARG A 261 6.79 0.66 13.32
C ARG A 261 6.62 2.12 13.79
N ARG A 262 5.55 2.45 14.51
CA ARG A 262 5.33 3.79 15.10
C ARG A 262 6.46 4.16 16.06
N ARG A 263 6.89 3.25 16.94
CA ARG A 263 8.05 3.45 17.83
C ARG A 263 9.32 3.79 17.03
N VAL A 264 9.62 3.03 15.99
CA VAL A 264 10.78 3.27 15.13
C VAL A 264 10.68 4.63 14.43
N ALA A 265 9.52 4.97 13.87
CA ALA A 265 9.29 6.24 13.19
C ALA A 265 9.48 7.43 14.12
N HIS A 266 8.89 7.40 15.33
CA HIS A 266 9.05 8.46 16.33
C HIS A 266 10.52 8.59 16.75
N ARG A 267 11.23 7.46 16.92
CA ARG A 267 12.64 7.49 17.26
C ARG A 267 13.51 8.12 16.16
N TYR A 268 13.19 7.88 14.89
CA TYR A 268 13.84 8.59 13.79
C TYR A 268 13.55 10.08 13.81
N HIS A 269 12.31 10.50 14.08
CA HIS A 269 11.97 11.92 14.20
C HIS A 269 12.81 12.62 15.28
N GLU A 270 12.96 12.02 16.47
CA GLU A 270 13.80 12.55 17.54
C GLU A 270 15.26 12.66 17.11
N LEU A 271 15.81 11.58 16.53
CA LEU A 271 17.23 11.49 16.23
C LEU A 271 17.64 12.30 14.99
N LEU A 272 16.75 12.56 14.06
CA LEU A 272 17.05 13.24 12.79
C LEU A 272 16.54 14.69 12.75
N ALA A 273 15.91 15.19 13.79
CA ALA A 273 15.31 16.53 13.84
C ALA A 273 16.31 17.68 13.58
N ASP A 274 17.58 17.48 13.88
CA ASP A 274 18.67 18.43 13.69
C ASP A 274 19.40 18.28 12.34
N THR A 275 18.91 17.45 11.45
CA THR A 275 19.48 17.24 10.12
C THR A 275 18.77 18.09 9.03
N PRO A 276 19.44 18.35 7.86
CA PRO A 276 18.82 19.04 6.74
C PRO A 276 17.76 18.21 6.00
N LEU A 277 17.45 17.00 6.47
CA LEU A 277 16.43 16.16 5.85
C LEU A 277 15.03 16.75 6.05
N GLN A 278 14.20 16.74 5.01
CA GLN A 278 12.75 16.83 5.20
C GLN A 278 12.26 15.47 5.68
N LEU A 279 11.85 15.41 6.95
CA LEU A 279 11.29 14.22 7.58
C LEU A 279 9.83 14.04 7.14
N PRO A 280 9.31 12.79 7.12
CA PRO A 280 7.90 12.56 6.80
C PRO A 280 7.00 13.19 7.86
N HIS A 281 5.89 13.77 7.42
CA HIS A 281 4.89 14.43 8.27
C HIS A 281 3.72 13.48 8.56
N GLU A 282 3.33 13.37 9.83
CA GLU A 282 2.10 12.72 10.24
C GLU A 282 1.05 13.78 10.55
N ALA A 283 0.01 13.87 9.74
CA ALA A 283 -1.03 14.89 9.88
C ALA A 283 -1.93 14.58 11.09
N GLU A 284 -2.49 15.62 11.72
CA GLU A 284 -3.33 15.51 12.93
C GLU A 284 -4.55 14.58 12.77
N TYR A 285 -5.04 14.42 11.54
CA TYR A 285 -6.15 13.51 11.23
C TYR A 285 -5.74 12.05 11.08
N ALA A 286 -4.44 11.75 11.09
CA ALA A 286 -3.90 10.45 10.71
C ALA A 286 -3.11 9.79 11.85
N GLU A 287 -3.29 8.50 12.00
CA GLU A 287 -2.30 7.62 12.63
C GLU A 287 -1.71 6.70 11.58
N SER A 288 -0.49 6.97 11.16
CA SER A 288 0.18 6.23 10.10
C SER A 288 0.49 4.79 10.50
N ALA A 289 0.39 3.88 9.54
CA ALA A 289 0.90 2.52 9.67
C ALA A 289 2.42 2.43 9.46
N TRP A 290 3.05 3.51 9.03
CA TRP A 290 4.49 3.59 8.77
C TRP A 290 5.01 2.38 7.98
N HIS A 291 4.36 2.14 6.84
CA HIS A 291 4.84 1.11 5.90
C HIS A 291 6.26 1.43 5.44
N LEU A 292 6.51 2.69 5.12
CA LEU A 292 7.83 3.23 4.80
C LEU A 292 8.11 4.48 5.64
N TYR A 293 9.38 4.71 5.96
CA TYR A 293 9.87 5.96 6.52
C TYR A 293 10.67 6.69 5.44
N VAL A 294 10.03 7.63 4.76
CA VAL A 294 10.57 8.29 3.57
C VAL A 294 11.02 9.69 3.90
N VAL A 295 12.33 9.91 3.88
CA VAL A 295 12.95 11.23 4.01
C VAL A 295 13.22 11.84 2.64
N ARG A 296 13.40 13.17 2.56
CA ARG A 296 13.72 13.87 1.32
C ARG A 296 14.95 14.75 1.46
N HIS A 297 15.79 14.74 0.44
CA HIS A 297 16.92 15.67 0.32
C HIS A 297 17.37 15.79 -1.14
N PRO A 298 17.80 16.99 -1.63
CA PRO A 298 18.32 17.16 -3.00
C PRO A 298 19.52 16.27 -3.32
N ARG A 299 20.39 15.99 -2.34
CA ARG A 299 21.53 15.08 -2.46
C ARG A 299 21.17 13.62 -2.14
N ARG A 300 19.95 13.19 -2.43
CA ARG A 300 19.44 11.86 -2.12
C ARG A 300 20.32 10.72 -2.63
N ASP A 301 20.84 10.83 -3.84
CA ASP A 301 21.64 9.77 -4.45
C ASP A 301 23.02 9.63 -3.78
N GLU A 302 23.60 10.73 -3.31
CA GLU A 302 24.84 10.71 -2.54
C GLU A 302 24.61 10.10 -1.14
N LEU A 303 23.52 10.51 -0.47
CA LEU A 303 23.13 9.95 0.82
C LEU A 303 22.86 8.44 0.70
N LYS A 304 22.18 7.99 -0.36
CA LYS A 304 21.96 6.57 -0.64
C LYS A 304 23.28 5.81 -0.72
N LYS A 305 24.23 6.28 -1.52
CA LYS A 305 25.56 5.67 -1.65
C LYS A 305 26.30 5.62 -0.31
N HIS A 306 26.20 6.69 0.50
CA HIS A 306 26.83 6.77 1.81
C HIS A 306 26.24 5.73 2.79
N LEU A 307 24.90 5.58 2.82
CA LEU A 307 24.23 4.56 3.63
C LEU A 307 24.68 3.14 3.22
N GLU A 308 24.64 2.83 1.92
CA GLU A 308 25.05 1.53 1.38
C GLU A 308 26.52 1.20 1.71
N ALA A 309 27.43 2.18 1.58
CA ALA A 309 28.84 2.03 1.94
C ALA A 309 29.06 1.75 3.45
N ASN A 310 28.12 2.18 4.29
CA ASN A 310 28.11 1.93 5.74
C ASN A 310 27.20 0.74 6.12
N HIS A 311 26.85 -0.11 5.16
CA HIS A 311 26.03 -1.32 5.37
C HIS A 311 24.63 -1.02 5.93
N VAL A 312 24.04 0.13 5.60
CA VAL A 312 22.65 0.47 5.91
C VAL A 312 21.83 0.31 4.64
N GLY A 313 20.88 -0.61 4.67
CA GLY A 313 19.94 -0.83 3.58
C GLY A 313 18.99 0.37 3.40
N CYS A 314 18.71 0.76 2.16
CA CYS A 314 17.76 1.82 1.83
C CYS A 314 17.16 1.58 0.44
N ALA A 315 16.05 2.26 0.11
CA ALA A 315 15.36 2.05 -1.15
C ALA A 315 14.70 3.33 -1.66
N LEU A 316 14.23 3.31 -2.91
CA LEU A 316 13.56 4.45 -3.56
C LEU A 316 12.09 4.11 -3.83
N HIS A 317 11.18 4.91 -3.29
CA HIS A 317 9.74 4.76 -3.50
C HIS A 317 9.10 6.13 -3.81
N TYR A 318 8.99 6.57 -5.09
CA TYR A 318 9.46 5.90 -6.30
C TYR A 318 10.33 6.87 -7.09
N PRO A 319 11.36 6.43 -7.83
CA PRO A 319 12.33 7.34 -8.45
C PRO A 319 11.82 8.05 -9.70
N LEU A 320 10.65 7.65 -10.23
CA LEU A 320 10.05 8.22 -11.43
C LEU A 320 8.52 8.26 -11.28
N PRO A 321 7.88 9.43 -11.36
CA PRO A 321 6.42 9.53 -11.29
C PRO A 321 5.75 8.85 -12.49
N LEU A 322 4.51 8.37 -12.32
CA LEU A 322 3.83 7.56 -13.31
C LEU A 322 3.59 8.28 -14.65
N HIS A 323 3.34 9.59 -14.64
CA HIS A 323 3.13 10.37 -15.86
C HIS A 323 4.38 10.45 -16.76
N LEU A 324 5.56 10.17 -16.22
CA LEU A 324 6.83 10.11 -16.97
C LEU A 324 7.24 8.69 -17.35
N GLN A 325 6.48 7.67 -16.93
CA GLN A 325 6.71 6.28 -17.32
C GLN A 325 6.32 6.07 -18.79
N LYS A 326 7.13 5.31 -19.52
CA LYS A 326 6.87 4.98 -20.94
C LYS A 326 5.49 4.36 -21.15
N ALA A 327 5.05 3.54 -20.21
CA ALA A 327 3.73 2.90 -20.25
C ALA A 327 2.56 3.90 -20.32
N TYR A 328 2.75 5.11 -19.80
CA TYR A 328 1.75 6.18 -19.75
C TYR A 328 2.05 7.36 -20.69
N ALA A 329 3.04 7.25 -21.59
CA ALA A 329 3.35 8.30 -22.56
C ALA A 329 2.13 8.68 -23.45
N HIS A 330 1.23 7.73 -23.71
CA HIS A 330 0.00 7.95 -24.47
C HIS A 330 -1.00 8.90 -23.82
N LEU A 331 -0.85 9.20 -22.51
CA LEU A 331 -1.70 10.18 -21.82
C LEU A 331 -1.34 11.64 -22.15
N GLY A 332 -0.17 11.87 -22.76
CA GLY A 332 0.27 13.19 -23.24
C GLY A 332 0.86 14.10 -22.15
N TYR A 333 1.01 13.62 -20.92
CA TYR A 333 1.70 14.37 -19.85
C TYR A 333 3.20 14.48 -20.12
N LYS A 334 3.81 15.53 -19.58
CA LYS A 334 5.25 15.82 -19.74
C LYS A 334 5.87 16.31 -18.43
N ALA A 335 7.18 16.38 -18.40
CA ALA A 335 7.92 16.96 -17.29
C ALA A 335 7.47 18.41 -17.01
N GLY A 336 7.25 18.70 -15.74
CA GLY A 336 6.72 19.98 -15.24
C GLY A 336 5.21 20.00 -14.99
N ASP A 337 4.45 19.00 -15.45
CA ASP A 337 3.00 18.97 -15.25
C ASP A 337 2.62 18.68 -13.78
N PHE A 338 3.47 17.95 -13.04
CA PHE A 338 3.27 17.60 -11.64
C PHE A 338 4.53 17.89 -10.81
N PRO A 339 4.84 19.17 -10.58
CA PRO A 339 6.15 19.59 -10.05
C PRO A 339 6.43 19.07 -8.63
N ILE A 340 5.40 18.88 -7.79
CA ILE A 340 5.58 18.36 -6.43
C ILE A 340 5.92 16.87 -6.48
N SER A 341 5.18 16.08 -7.24
CA SER A 341 5.47 14.65 -7.46
C SER A 341 6.85 14.43 -8.08
N GLU A 342 7.25 15.28 -9.04
CA GLU A 342 8.56 15.19 -9.71
C GLU A 342 9.70 15.53 -8.74
N LYS A 343 9.52 16.55 -7.91
CA LYS A 343 10.48 16.92 -6.86
C LYS A 343 10.58 15.79 -5.83
N ALA A 344 9.45 15.27 -5.35
CA ALA A 344 9.42 14.16 -4.41
C ALA A 344 10.17 12.93 -4.94
N ALA A 345 9.96 12.56 -6.20
CA ALA A 345 10.64 11.43 -6.83
C ALA A 345 12.16 11.61 -6.94
N LYS A 346 12.65 12.84 -7.13
CA LYS A 346 14.08 13.16 -7.16
C LYS A 346 14.73 13.12 -5.77
N GLU A 347 13.99 13.44 -4.72
CA GLU A 347 14.50 13.66 -3.38
C GLU A 347 14.24 12.52 -2.40
N CYS A 348 13.22 11.66 -2.64
CA CYS A 348 12.79 10.61 -1.70
C CYS A 348 13.84 9.52 -1.48
N LEU A 349 13.99 9.09 -0.23
CA LEU A 349 14.80 7.95 0.18
C LEU A 349 14.13 7.27 1.39
N SER A 350 13.86 5.98 1.27
CA SER A 350 13.28 5.18 2.36
C SER A 350 14.37 4.61 3.24
N LEU A 351 14.34 4.96 4.52
CA LEU A 351 15.18 4.38 5.56
C LEU A 351 14.61 3.04 6.06
N PRO A 352 15.42 2.19 6.70
CA PRO A 352 14.93 0.93 7.28
C PRO A 352 13.79 1.16 8.26
N ILE A 353 12.68 0.44 8.07
CA ILE A 353 11.59 0.44 9.04
C ILE A 353 10.85 -0.90 9.03
N TYR A 354 10.89 -1.59 10.15
CA TYR A 354 10.14 -2.83 10.44
C TYR A 354 9.96 -2.96 11.94
N PRO A 355 8.98 -3.75 12.43
CA PRO A 355 8.62 -3.81 13.86
C PRO A 355 9.76 -4.22 14.77
N GLU A 356 10.62 -5.13 14.31
CA GLU A 356 11.71 -5.76 15.03
C GLU A 356 13.00 -4.92 15.03
N LEU A 357 13.03 -3.77 14.33
CA LEU A 357 14.19 -2.89 14.30
C LEU A 357 14.49 -2.36 15.73
N THR A 358 15.69 -2.66 16.24
CA THR A 358 16.07 -2.28 17.61
C THR A 358 16.46 -0.81 17.71
N ASP A 359 16.47 -0.27 18.93
CA ASP A 359 16.88 1.13 19.15
C ASP A 359 18.35 1.37 18.77
N GLU A 360 19.22 0.40 19.00
CA GLU A 360 20.64 0.46 18.59
C GLU A 360 20.75 0.52 17.05
N GLN A 361 19.92 -0.23 16.33
CA GLN A 361 19.89 -0.18 14.86
C GLN A 361 19.37 1.18 14.37
N VAL A 362 18.31 1.72 14.98
CA VAL A 362 17.78 3.06 14.65
C VAL A 362 18.85 4.14 14.93
N GLN A 363 19.53 4.07 16.06
CA GLN A 363 20.64 4.97 16.40
C GLN A 363 21.79 4.84 15.38
N ARG A 364 22.14 3.62 14.99
CA ARG A 364 23.16 3.36 13.96
C ARG A 364 22.80 4.00 12.62
N VAL A 365 21.58 3.80 12.11
CA VAL A 365 21.10 4.44 10.87
C VAL A 365 21.18 5.95 10.99
N SER A 366 20.67 6.52 12.08
CA SER A 366 20.68 7.96 12.32
C SER A 366 22.08 8.55 12.41
N ALA A 367 23.03 7.84 13.05
CA ALA A 367 24.43 8.25 13.12
C ALA A 367 25.08 8.30 11.74
N VAL A 368 24.81 7.32 10.86
CA VAL A 368 25.32 7.29 9.48
C VAL A 368 24.73 8.44 8.67
N VAL A 369 23.42 8.73 8.81
CA VAL A 369 22.78 9.88 8.17
C VAL A 369 23.47 11.19 8.61
N LYS A 370 23.67 11.39 9.91
CA LYS A 370 24.32 12.60 10.46
C LYS A 370 25.78 12.74 10.01
N ASP A 371 26.52 11.63 9.91
CA ASP A 371 27.90 11.63 9.42
C ASP A 371 28.00 12.15 7.96
N PHE A 372 27.03 11.80 7.11
CA PHE A 372 26.96 12.32 5.76
C PHE A 372 26.91 13.86 5.72
N PHE A 373 26.13 14.48 6.59
CA PHE A 373 25.99 15.93 6.63
C PHE A 373 27.12 16.66 7.37
N LYS A 374 27.89 15.97 8.21
CA LYS A 374 29.08 16.58 8.84
C LYS A 374 30.29 16.68 7.91
N LYS A 375 30.34 15.82 6.91
CA LYS A 375 31.45 15.77 5.92
C LYS A 375 31.20 16.60 4.67
N SER A 376 30.08 17.36 4.66
CA SER A 376 29.62 18.10 3.47
C SER A 376 29.90 19.59 3.53
#